data_87933dc11adfa4b00d5051f1c7420ad0
#
_entry.id   87933dc11adfa4b00d5051f1c7420ad0
#
_cell.length_a   1.000
_cell.length_b   1.000
_cell.length_c   1.000
_cell.angle_alpha   90.00
_cell.angle_beta   90.00
_cell.angle_gamma   90.00
#
_symmetry.space_group_name_H-M   'P 1'
#
loop_
_entity.id
_entity.type
_entity.pdbx_description
1 polymer ?
#
loop_
_entity_poly.entity_id
_entity_poly.type
_entity_poly.pdbx_seq_one_letter_code
_entity_poly.pdbx_strand_id
1 'polypeptide(L)'
;MSSQASNEPTFRESVDLMFNRAAALLDLPPGLEEKIRVCNSTYTVRFGVKLRGKIHTFTGYRSVHSEHMEPVKGGIRFSLGVNQDEVEALAALMTYKCALVETPFGGSKGGLCIDPRAYEEDEMERITRRFAYELIKRDLIHPSQNVPAPDMGTGEREMAWMADQYARMNTTDINSRACVTGKPPHAGGIQGRVEATGRGVQYALQEFFRHPDDMAKAGLSGSLDGKRVIVQGLGNVGYHAAKFLSEEDGCKVVGIIERDGALVDEGGLDVEAISHWIRSHGGVKGFADGTYVENGSVVLENECEILIPAALEGVINLSNADRVKAQLIIEAANGPVTAGADEILRKKGCVIIPDMYANAGGVTVSYFEWVKNLSHIRFGRMQRRQEESRHQLLVNELERLSKDAGVGWQLSKGFKDKYLRGAGELELVRSGLEDTMRAAYQAMRETWHDHPEITDLRTSAYVVSIGRIEASYRAKGL
;
A
#
# COMPACT_ATOMS: atom_id res chain seq x y z
N MET A 1 33.08 -13.72 -9.25
CA MET A 1 31.97 -12.77 -9.13
C MET A 1 31.37 -12.94 -7.75
N SER A 2 31.91 -12.11 -6.88
CA SER A 2 31.81 -12.47 -5.60
C SER A 2 32.27 -11.42 -4.63
N SER A 3 31.95 -11.44 -3.48
CA SER A 3 32.50 -10.76 -2.30
C SER A 3 32.08 -9.33 -1.94
N GLN A 4 31.18 -8.69 -2.68
CA GLN A 4 30.59 -7.40 -2.21
C GLN A 4 29.16 -7.51 -1.68
N ALA A 5 28.49 -8.66 -1.86
CA ALA A 5 27.14 -8.90 -1.32
C ALA A 5 27.11 -9.16 0.20
N SER A 6 28.25 -9.20 0.86
CA SER A 6 28.36 -9.59 2.28
C SER A 6 28.23 -8.44 3.29
N ASN A 7 27.96 -7.21 2.84
CA ASN A 7 27.88 -6.03 3.73
C ASN A 7 26.53 -5.29 3.68
N GLU A 8 25.55 -5.81 2.94
CA GLU A 8 24.20 -5.23 2.93
C GLU A 8 23.41 -5.78 4.12
N PRO A 9 22.80 -4.92 4.95
CA PRO A 9 21.92 -5.38 6.02
C PRO A 9 20.75 -6.19 5.46
N THR A 10 20.34 -7.24 6.16
CA THR A 10 19.12 -7.97 5.87
C THR A 10 17.90 -7.04 5.93
N PHE A 11 16.78 -7.46 5.38
CA PHE A 11 15.54 -6.66 5.44
C PHE A 11 15.12 -6.33 6.89
N ARG A 12 15.24 -7.30 7.82
CA ARG A 12 14.97 -7.08 9.24
C ARG A 12 15.94 -6.07 9.85
N GLU A 13 17.23 -6.26 9.63
CA GLU A 13 18.26 -5.33 10.12
C GLU A 13 18.05 -3.92 9.58
N SER A 14 17.61 -3.78 8.32
CA SER A 14 17.27 -2.48 7.73
C SER A 14 16.10 -1.80 8.45
N VAL A 15 15.04 -2.54 8.80
CA VAL A 15 13.89 -2.03 9.58
C VAL A 15 14.36 -1.60 10.98
N ASP A 16 15.17 -2.42 11.65
CA ASP A 16 15.70 -2.11 12.97
C ASP A 16 16.62 -0.88 12.95
N LEU A 17 17.47 -0.73 11.93
CA LEU A 17 18.34 0.44 11.76
C LEU A 17 17.53 1.74 11.60
N MET A 18 16.47 1.71 10.77
CA MET A 18 15.59 2.87 10.57
C MET A 18 14.83 3.22 11.85
N PHE A 19 14.31 2.20 12.56
CA PHE A 19 13.67 2.38 13.86
C PHE A 19 14.61 3.02 14.87
N ASN A 20 15.81 2.47 15.08
CA ASN A 20 16.79 2.94 16.06
C ASN A 20 17.21 4.40 15.77
N ARG A 21 17.39 4.75 14.48
CA ARG A 21 17.70 6.12 14.05
C ARG A 21 16.62 7.12 14.47
N ALA A 22 15.35 6.75 14.33
CA ALA A 22 14.24 7.60 14.71
C ALA A 22 14.02 7.62 16.24
N ALA A 23 14.12 6.47 16.90
CA ALA A 23 13.96 6.35 18.35
C ALA A 23 14.99 7.18 19.12
N ALA A 24 16.23 7.28 18.61
CA ALA A 24 17.28 8.10 19.18
C ALA A 24 16.97 9.61 19.19
N LEU A 25 15.99 10.07 18.42
CA LEU A 25 15.53 11.45 18.38
C LEU A 25 14.33 11.73 19.30
N LEU A 26 13.83 10.70 19.98
CA LEU A 26 12.68 10.76 20.86
C LEU A 26 13.09 10.55 22.32
N ASP A 27 12.46 11.26 23.24
CA ASP A 27 12.62 11.05 24.69
C ASP A 27 11.64 9.96 25.17
N LEU A 28 11.95 8.71 24.81
CA LEU A 28 11.10 7.57 25.17
C LEU A 28 11.35 7.14 26.62
N PRO A 29 10.30 6.74 27.35
CA PRO A 29 10.46 6.15 28.67
C PRO A 29 11.40 4.93 28.66
N PRO A 30 12.19 4.70 29.72
CA PRO A 30 13.09 3.57 29.81
C PRO A 30 12.38 2.23 29.54
N GLY A 31 12.90 1.45 28.59
CA GLY A 31 12.35 0.14 28.18
C GLY A 31 11.22 0.20 27.15
N LEU A 32 10.62 1.36 26.88
CA LEU A 32 9.54 1.48 25.91
C LEU A 32 10.05 1.33 24.47
N GLU A 33 11.27 1.80 24.17
CA GLU A 33 11.93 1.59 22.87
C GLU A 33 12.00 0.10 22.52
N GLU A 34 12.50 -0.72 23.44
CA GLU A 34 12.58 -2.16 23.24
C GLU A 34 11.19 -2.79 23.07
N LYS A 35 10.20 -2.36 23.89
CA LYS A 35 8.82 -2.82 23.79
C LYS A 35 8.18 -2.52 22.44
N ILE A 36 8.46 -1.36 21.85
CA ILE A 36 7.92 -0.99 20.53
C ILE A 36 8.64 -1.77 19.41
N ARG A 37 9.92 -2.06 19.56
CA ARG A 37 10.75 -2.70 18.53
C ARG A 37 10.48 -4.20 18.35
N VAL A 38 10.18 -4.92 19.44
CA VAL A 38 10.05 -6.38 19.40
C VAL A 38 8.62 -6.83 19.10
N CYS A 39 8.49 -7.94 18.37
CA CYS A 39 7.20 -8.57 18.17
C CYS A 39 6.64 -9.15 19.48
N ASN A 40 5.36 -8.92 19.75
CA ASN A 40 4.68 -9.46 20.92
C ASN A 40 4.61 -11.00 20.87
N SER A 41 4.32 -11.56 19.69
CA SER A 41 4.25 -13.01 19.51
C SER A 41 4.42 -13.41 18.06
N THR A 42 5.00 -14.58 17.83
CA THR A 42 5.10 -15.20 16.52
C THR A 42 4.71 -16.67 16.61
N TYR A 43 3.80 -17.08 15.74
CA TYR A 43 3.27 -18.42 15.66
C TYR A 43 3.78 -19.13 14.42
N THR A 44 4.42 -20.27 14.58
CA THR A 44 4.71 -21.20 13.49
C THR A 44 3.67 -22.32 13.51
N VAL A 45 2.92 -22.46 12.41
CA VAL A 45 1.92 -23.52 12.26
C VAL A 45 2.35 -24.51 11.18
N ARG A 46 2.25 -25.79 11.48
CA ARG A 46 2.48 -26.87 10.52
C ARG A 46 1.22 -27.70 10.40
N PHE A 47 0.83 -27.98 9.15
CA PHE A 47 -0.39 -28.73 8.88
C PHE A 47 -0.27 -29.57 7.62
N GLY A 48 -1.05 -30.66 7.56
CA GLY A 48 -1.11 -31.55 6.41
C GLY A 48 -2.39 -31.36 5.60
N VAL A 49 -2.25 -31.44 4.28
CA VAL A 49 -3.38 -31.51 3.33
C VAL A 49 -3.17 -32.71 2.40
N LYS A 50 -4.20 -33.54 2.21
CA LYS A 50 -4.15 -34.65 1.27
C LYS A 50 -4.42 -34.13 -0.14
N LEU A 51 -3.39 -34.14 -0.99
CA LEU A 51 -3.43 -33.69 -2.39
C LEU A 51 -2.83 -34.80 -3.27
N ARG A 52 -3.42 -35.03 -4.43
CA ARG A 52 -2.88 -36.01 -5.41
C ARG A 52 -2.56 -37.38 -4.77
N GLY A 53 -3.40 -37.83 -3.84
CA GLY A 53 -3.24 -39.12 -3.15
C GLY A 53 -2.18 -39.15 -2.04
N LYS A 54 -1.45 -38.06 -1.78
CA LYS A 54 -0.40 -37.93 -0.75
C LYS A 54 -0.73 -36.85 0.26
N ILE A 55 -0.13 -36.93 1.46
CA ILE A 55 -0.17 -35.85 2.43
C ILE A 55 1.00 -34.91 2.15
N HIS A 56 0.68 -33.64 1.88
CA HIS A 56 1.64 -32.56 1.76
C HIS A 56 1.64 -31.76 3.07
N THR A 57 2.82 -31.51 3.63
CA THR A 57 2.98 -30.72 4.85
C THR A 57 3.41 -29.30 4.49
N PHE A 58 2.74 -28.33 5.08
CA PHE A 58 2.99 -26.89 4.87
C PHE A 58 3.42 -26.25 6.18
N THR A 59 4.28 -25.23 6.08
CA THR A 59 4.68 -24.38 7.20
C THR A 59 4.20 -22.98 6.95
N GLY A 60 3.44 -22.44 7.88
CA GLY A 60 2.95 -21.07 7.86
C GLY A 60 3.32 -20.32 9.14
N TYR A 61 3.29 -19.01 9.05
CA TYR A 61 3.64 -18.08 10.12
C TYR A 61 2.54 -17.03 10.30
N ARG A 62 2.35 -16.57 11.53
CA ARG A 62 1.60 -15.36 11.86
C ARG A 62 2.30 -14.65 13.00
N SER A 63 2.77 -13.43 12.75
CA SER A 63 3.41 -12.58 13.74
C SER A 63 2.51 -11.41 14.11
N VAL A 64 2.42 -11.14 15.40
CA VAL A 64 1.79 -9.96 16.01
C VAL A 64 2.92 -9.09 16.54
N HIS A 65 3.13 -7.93 15.90
CA HIS A 65 4.20 -7.03 16.32
C HIS A 65 3.77 -6.18 17.51
N SER A 66 2.67 -5.44 17.40
CA SER A 66 2.23 -4.54 18.47
C SER A 66 0.71 -4.52 18.59
N GLU A 67 0.24 -4.66 19.83
CA GLU A 67 -1.16 -4.55 20.23
C GLU A 67 -1.44 -3.23 20.96
N HIS A 68 -0.68 -2.18 20.62
CA HIS A 68 -0.97 -0.82 21.12
C HIS A 68 -2.38 -0.37 20.71
N MET A 69 -2.86 -0.85 19.58
CA MET A 69 -4.24 -0.76 19.08
C MET A 69 -4.71 -2.15 18.63
N GLU A 70 -5.99 -2.43 18.78
CA GLU A 70 -6.65 -3.66 18.31
C GLU A 70 -7.84 -3.30 17.41
N PRO A 71 -8.10 -4.17 16.40
CA PRO A 71 -7.39 -5.40 16.08
C PRO A 71 -6.02 -5.14 15.45
N VAL A 72 -5.13 -6.14 15.48
CA VAL A 72 -3.90 -6.08 14.70
C VAL A 72 -4.17 -6.41 13.24
N LYS A 73 -3.46 -5.75 12.32
CA LYS A 73 -3.71 -5.81 10.87
C LYS A 73 -2.46 -6.15 10.07
N GLY A 74 -2.60 -7.03 9.08
CA GLY A 74 -1.51 -7.30 8.14
C GLY A 74 -1.80 -8.44 7.17
N GLY A 75 -1.17 -8.36 5.99
CA GLY A 75 -1.36 -9.30 4.89
C GLY A 75 -0.88 -10.72 5.20
N ILE A 76 -1.31 -11.66 4.37
CA ILE A 76 -0.82 -13.05 4.33
C ILE A 76 -0.15 -13.27 2.98
N ARG A 77 1.16 -13.55 3.01
CA ARG A 77 2.00 -13.80 1.84
C ARG A 77 2.11 -15.29 1.53
N PHE A 78 1.93 -15.66 0.27
CA PHE A 78 2.23 -17.00 -0.22
C PHE A 78 3.48 -16.95 -1.11
N SER A 79 4.59 -17.44 -0.58
CA SER A 79 5.89 -17.46 -1.29
C SER A 79 6.81 -18.50 -0.69
N LEU A 80 7.68 -19.08 -1.51
CA LEU A 80 8.74 -20.00 -1.03
C LEU A 80 9.74 -19.33 -0.10
N GLY A 81 9.93 -18.00 -0.22
CA GLY A 81 10.84 -17.22 0.62
C GLY A 81 10.31 -16.93 2.02
N VAL A 82 9.03 -17.19 2.31
CA VAL A 82 8.42 -16.88 3.61
C VAL A 82 9.13 -17.60 4.74
N ASN A 83 9.64 -16.83 5.67
CA ASN A 83 10.27 -17.30 6.91
C ASN A 83 9.87 -16.40 8.09
N GLN A 84 10.28 -16.76 9.29
CA GLN A 84 9.92 -16.04 10.51
C GLN A 84 10.45 -14.61 10.52
N ASP A 85 11.74 -14.40 10.21
CA ASP A 85 12.38 -13.08 10.26
C ASP A 85 11.72 -12.08 9.31
N GLU A 86 11.41 -12.52 8.08
CA GLU A 86 10.69 -11.70 7.10
C GLU A 86 9.29 -11.32 7.60
N VAL A 87 8.54 -12.29 8.17
CA VAL A 87 7.19 -12.05 8.67
C VAL A 87 7.21 -11.09 9.86
N GLU A 88 8.18 -11.19 10.77
CA GLU A 88 8.35 -10.27 11.90
C GLU A 88 8.70 -8.85 11.44
N ALA A 89 9.66 -8.70 10.52
CA ALA A 89 10.02 -7.39 9.95
C ALA A 89 8.82 -6.71 9.27
N LEU A 90 8.08 -7.47 8.46
CA LEU A 90 6.88 -6.96 7.81
C LEU A 90 5.75 -6.63 8.79
N ALA A 91 5.63 -7.36 9.92
CA ALA A 91 4.67 -7.06 10.99
C ALA A 91 5.03 -5.74 11.71
N ALA A 92 6.33 -5.47 11.93
CA ALA A 92 6.81 -4.21 12.48
C ALA A 92 6.47 -3.03 11.55
N LEU A 93 6.77 -3.16 10.25
CA LEU A 93 6.40 -2.15 9.24
C LEU A 93 4.89 -1.90 9.20
N MET A 94 4.05 -2.93 9.39
CA MET A 94 2.60 -2.75 9.47
C MET A 94 2.20 -1.91 10.68
N THR A 95 2.83 -2.10 11.84
CA THR A 95 2.58 -1.27 13.04
C THR A 95 2.88 0.19 12.75
N TYR A 96 4.09 0.49 12.24
CA TYR A 96 4.50 1.86 11.95
C TYR A 96 3.62 2.51 10.89
N LYS A 97 3.30 1.76 9.83
CA LYS A 97 2.41 2.22 8.76
C LYS A 97 1.02 2.58 9.29
N CYS A 98 0.39 1.69 10.07
CA CYS A 98 -0.93 1.95 10.65
C CYS A 98 -0.92 3.18 11.56
N ALA A 99 0.11 3.33 12.39
CA ALA A 99 0.29 4.49 13.26
C ALA A 99 0.49 5.79 12.45
N LEU A 100 1.26 5.74 11.36
CA LEU A 100 1.51 6.91 10.51
C LEU A 100 0.24 7.46 9.87
N VAL A 101 -0.61 6.59 9.35
CA VAL A 101 -1.85 6.98 8.66
C VAL A 101 -3.08 6.97 9.59
N GLU A 102 -2.85 6.94 10.90
CA GLU A 102 -3.90 6.99 11.94
C GLU A 102 -5.04 5.97 11.75
N THR A 103 -4.73 4.82 11.15
CA THR A 103 -5.68 3.72 11.19
C THR A 103 -5.62 3.03 12.57
N PRO A 104 -6.77 2.76 13.22
CA PRO A 104 -6.81 2.24 14.59
C PRO A 104 -6.47 0.75 14.65
N PHE A 105 -5.29 0.40 14.14
CA PHE A 105 -4.80 -0.96 14.08
C PHE A 105 -3.40 -1.08 14.70
N GLY A 106 -3.19 -2.17 15.42
CA GLY A 106 -1.84 -2.68 15.65
C GLY A 106 -1.31 -3.36 14.38
N GLY A 107 -0.09 -3.90 14.44
CA GLY A 107 0.56 -4.53 13.31
C GLY A 107 0.70 -6.03 13.43
N SER A 108 0.39 -6.72 12.34
CA SER A 108 0.65 -8.16 12.19
C SER A 108 1.06 -8.49 10.76
N LYS A 109 1.61 -9.67 10.57
CA LYS A 109 1.91 -10.23 9.25
C LYS A 109 1.81 -11.74 9.30
N GLY A 110 1.44 -12.35 8.18
CA GLY A 110 1.45 -13.80 8.05
C GLY A 110 2.01 -14.24 6.72
N GLY A 111 2.29 -15.53 6.62
CA GLY A 111 2.70 -16.11 5.37
C GLY A 111 2.65 -17.64 5.40
N LEU A 112 2.64 -18.22 4.21
CA LEU A 112 2.73 -19.65 3.97
C LEU A 112 3.89 -19.90 3.02
N CYS A 113 4.79 -20.79 3.41
CA CYS A 113 5.91 -21.20 2.56
C CYS A 113 5.38 -22.13 1.45
N ILE A 114 5.05 -21.55 0.28
CA ILE A 114 4.43 -22.24 -0.85
C ILE A 114 4.68 -21.46 -2.15
N ASP A 115 4.83 -22.17 -3.29
CA ASP A 115 4.65 -21.58 -4.61
C ASP A 115 3.19 -21.80 -5.05
N PRO A 116 2.34 -20.75 -5.07
CA PRO A 116 0.93 -20.89 -5.46
C PRO A 116 0.73 -21.44 -6.86
N ARG A 117 1.70 -21.23 -7.77
CA ARG A 117 1.63 -21.65 -9.19
C ARG A 117 1.84 -23.14 -9.37
N ALA A 118 2.32 -23.84 -8.34
CA ALA A 118 2.54 -25.29 -8.36
C ALA A 118 1.28 -26.12 -8.08
N TYR A 119 0.17 -25.44 -7.76
CA TYR A 119 -1.09 -26.05 -7.34
C TYR A 119 -2.27 -25.56 -8.19
N GLU A 120 -3.23 -26.45 -8.43
CA GLU A 120 -4.50 -26.11 -9.06
C GLU A 120 -5.40 -25.31 -8.10
N GLU A 121 -6.42 -24.65 -8.64
CA GLU A 121 -7.28 -23.77 -7.86
C GLU A 121 -7.98 -24.49 -6.70
N ASP A 122 -8.52 -25.70 -6.93
CA ASP A 122 -9.16 -26.50 -5.89
C ASP A 122 -8.19 -27.02 -4.82
N GLU A 123 -6.92 -27.22 -5.20
CA GLU A 123 -5.85 -27.55 -4.27
C GLU A 123 -5.48 -26.34 -3.39
N MET A 124 -5.35 -25.16 -4.02
CA MET A 124 -5.10 -23.90 -3.33
C MET A 124 -6.24 -23.55 -2.35
N GLU A 125 -7.49 -23.79 -2.74
CA GLU A 125 -8.63 -23.62 -1.83
C GLU A 125 -8.50 -24.50 -0.59
N ARG A 126 -8.21 -25.79 -0.78
CA ARG A 126 -8.04 -26.73 0.34
C ARG A 126 -6.89 -26.36 1.26
N ILE A 127 -5.75 -25.94 0.69
CA ILE A 127 -4.58 -25.47 1.43
C ILE A 127 -4.92 -24.21 2.22
N THR A 128 -5.52 -23.21 1.57
CA THR A 128 -5.87 -21.92 2.16
C THR A 128 -6.89 -22.08 3.29
N ARG A 129 -7.94 -22.87 3.09
CA ARG A 129 -8.94 -23.17 4.14
C ARG A 129 -8.32 -23.91 5.32
N ARG A 130 -7.41 -24.85 5.07
CA ARG A 130 -6.72 -25.58 6.14
C ARG A 130 -5.78 -24.64 6.92
N PHE A 131 -5.07 -23.76 6.25
CA PHE A 131 -4.26 -22.73 6.91
C PHE A 131 -5.13 -21.78 7.74
N ALA A 132 -6.22 -21.27 7.14
CA ALA A 132 -7.20 -20.44 7.86
C ALA A 132 -7.75 -21.14 9.11
N TYR A 133 -8.10 -22.41 9.01
CA TYR A 133 -8.54 -23.20 10.18
C TYR A 133 -7.52 -23.19 11.32
N GLU A 134 -6.21 -23.35 10.98
CA GLU A 134 -5.15 -23.33 11.99
C GLU A 134 -4.98 -21.96 12.65
N LEU A 135 -5.20 -20.88 11.89
CA LEU A 135 -5.15 -19.51 12.40
C LEU A 135 -6.39 -19.16 13.23
N ILE A 136 -7.59 -19.51 12.76
CA ILE A 136 -8.87 -19.20 13.43
C ILE A 136 -8.93 -19.81 14.83
N LYS A 137 -8.55 -21.07 15.00
CA LYS A 137 -8.58 -21.74 16.31
C LYS A 137 -7.61 -21.14 17.35
N ARG A 138 -6.81 -20.15 16.95
CA ARG A 138 -5.84 -19.40 17.79
C ARG A 138 -6.14 -17.91 17.82
N ASP A 139 -7.31 -17.49 17.36
CA ASP A 139 -7.73 -16.10 17.21
C ASP A 139 -6.79 -15.23 16.35
N LEU A 140 -6.00 -15.89 15.49
CA LEU A 140 -5.11 -15.23 14.53
C LEU A 140 -5.81 -14.84 13.21
N ILE A 141 -7.09 -15.17 13.07
CA ILE A 141 -8.10 -14.59 12.19
C ILE A 141 -9.34 -14.35 13.03
N HIS A 142 -9.62 -13.08 13.36
CA HIS A 142 -10.75 -12.70 14.20
C HIS A 142 -11.09 -11.21 13.98
N PRO A 143 -12.38 -10.82 13.86
CA PRO A 143 -12.78 -9.43 13.56
C PRO A 143 -12.25 -8.38 14.53
N SER A 144 -12.09 -8.75 15.81
CA SER A 144 -11.72 -7.83 16.89
C SER A 144 -10.29 -8.00 17.40
N GLN A 145 -9.54 -9.02 16.95
CA GLN A 145 -8.19 -9.30 17.44
C GLN A 145 -7.14 -9.25 16.33
N ASN A 146 -7.40 -9.94 15.21
CA ASN A 146 -6.37 -10.10 14.18
C ASN A 146 -6.99 -10.25 12.79
N VAL A 147 -6.87 -9.23 11.95
CA VAL A 147 -7.56 -9.12 10.67
C VAL A 147 -6.57 -9.20 9.50
N PRO A 148 -6.45 -10.36 8.84
CA PRO A 148 -5.65 -10.52 7.64
C PRO A 148 -6.14 -9.68 6.45
N ALA A 149 -5.24 -9.58 5.46
CA ALA A 149 -5.47 -8.93 4.16
C ALA A 149 -4.67 -9.67 3.07
N PRO A 150 -4.89 -9.37 1.78
CA PRO A 150 -4.05 -9.87 0.71
C PRO A 150 -2.62 -9.34 0.80
N ASP A 151 -1.69 -10.12 0.29
CA ASP A 151 -0.29 -9.78 0.07
C ASP A 151 0.23 -10.54 -1.17
N MET A 152 1.53 -10.56 -1.42
CA MET A 152 2.11 -11.30 -2.54
C MET A 152 1.65 -12.77 -2.53
N GLY A 153 1.18 -13.25 -3.67
CA GLY A 153 0.70 -14.62 -3.84
C GLY A 153 -0.71 -14.90 -3.31
N THR A 154 -1.40 -13.90 -2.75
CA THR A 154 -2.82 -13.99 -2.35
C THR A 154 -3.62 -12.81 -2.90
N GLY A 155 -4.94 -12.99 -3.00
CA GLY A 155 -5.86 -12.00 -3.54
C GLY A 155 -7.25 -12.09 -2.94
N GLU A 156 -8.21 -11.51 -3.65
CA GLU A 156 -9.62 -11.51 -3.27
C GLU A 156 -10.18 -12.92 -3.05
N ARG A 157 -9.73 -13.86 -3.87
CA ARG A 157 -10.17 -15.27 -3.85
C ARG A 157 -9.76 -15.95 -2.54
N GLU A 158 -8.49 -15.86 -2.15
CA GLU A 158 -7.98 -16.44 -0.91
C GLU A 158 -8.63 -15.80 0.32
N MET A 159 -8.87 -14.49 0.27
CA MET A 159 -9.57 -13.77 1.35
C MET A 159 -11.03 -14.22 1.46
N ALA A 160 -11.72 -14.48 0.35
CA ALA A 160 -13.07 -15.03 0.37
C ALA A 160 -13.11 -16.41 1.00
N TRP A 161 -12.17 -17.30 0.68
CA TRP A 161 -12.07 -18.63 1.29
C TRP A 161 -11.79 -18.57 2.79
N MET A 162 -10.92 -17.66 3.23
CA MET A 162 -10.62 -17.46 4.66
C MET A 162 -11.84 -16.93 5.41
N ALA A 163 -12.58 -15.98 4.84
CA ALA A 163 -13.79 -15.41 5.42
C ALA A 163 -14.90 -16.48 5.55
N ASP A 164 -15.11 -17.27 4.51
CA ASP A 164 -16.08 -18.37 4.54
C ASP A 164 -15.68 -19.45 5.57
N GLN A 165 -14.38 -19.79 5.65
CA GLN A 165 -13.89 -20.72 6.66
C GLN A 165 -14.13 -20.21 8.09
N TYR A 166 -13.93 -18.89 8.33
CA TYR A 166 -14.20 -18.26 9.61
C TYR A 166 -15.71 -18.34 9.96
N ALA A 167 -16.57 -17.97 9.02
CA ALA A 167 -18.01 -17.98 9.22
C ALA A 167 -18.56 -19.39 9.52
N ARG A 168 -18.00 -20.43 8.90
CA ARG A 168 -18.37 -21.83 9.19
C ARG A 168 -17.97 -22.28 10.60
N MET A 169 -16.89 -21.74 11.14
CA MET A 169 -16.42 -22.08 12.50
C MET A 169 -17.09 -21.25 13.58
N ASN A 170 -17.57 -20.03 13.24
CA ASN A 170 -18.13 -19.04 14.16
C ASN A 170 -19.53 -18.61 13.70
N THR A 171 -20.47 -19.54 13.65
CA THR A 171 -21.80 -19.37 13.04
C THR A 171 -22.69 -18.33 13.73
N THR A 172 -22.37 -17.94 14.96
CA THR A 172 -23.11 -16.93 15.73
C THR A 172 -22.47 -15.54 15.68
N ASP A 173 -21.27 -15.41 15.08
CA ASP A 173 -20.60 -14.12 14.97
C ASP A 173 -21.19 -13.30 13.83
N ILE A 174 -21.99 -12.28 14.16
CA ILE A 174 -22.59 -11.36 13.19
C ILE A 174 -21.53 -10.52 12.46
N ASN A 175 -20.34 -10.36 13.03
CA ASN A 175 -19.22 -9.61 12.46
C ASN A 175 -18.27 -10.48 11.63
N SER A 176 -18.63 -11.74 11.38
CA SER A 176 -17.78 -12.71 10.67
C SER A 176 -17.16 -12.19 9.37
N ARG A 177 -17.86 -11.30 8.64
CA ARG A 177 -17.35 -10.67 7.41
C ARG A 177 -16.17 -9.72 7.64
N ALA A 178 -16.01 -9.19 8.85
CA ALA A 178 -14.92 -8.29 9.20
C ALA A 178 -13.64 -9.04 9.59
N CYS A 179 -13.64 -10.36 9.65
CA CYS A 179 -12.48 -11.16 10.06
C CYS A 179 -11.27 -11.06 9.12
N VAL A 180 -11.48 -10.70 7.85
CA VAL A 180 -10.44 -10.40 6.85
C VAL A 180 -10.89 -9.25 5.96
N THR A 181 -9.93 -8.57 5.30
CA THR A 181 -10.21 -7.54 4.30
C THR A 181 -9.59 -7.88 2.95
N GLY A 182 -10.00 -7.18 1.89
CA GLY A 182 -9.58 -7.49 0.52
C GLY A 182 -10.40 -8.60 -0.11
N LYS A 183 -11.63 -8.79 0.34
CA LYS A 183 -12.61 -9.69 -0.27
C LYS A 183 -13.17 -9.10 -1.56
N PRO A 184 -13.71 -9.92 -2.47
CA PRO A 184 -14.49 -9.41 -3.60
C PRO A 184 -15.67 -8.53 -3.12
N PRO A 185 -16.06 -7.48 -3.85
CA PRO A 185 -17.16 -6.59 -3.45
C PRO A 185 -18.49 -7.31 -3.17
N HIS A 186 -18.81 -8.36 -3.95
CA HIS A 186 -20.02 -9.17 -3.76
C HIS A 186 -19.94 -10.11 -2.52
N ALA A 187 -18.74 -10.35 -1.97
CA ALA A 187 -18.51 -11.14 -0.76
C ALA A 187 -18.25 -10.28 0.49
N GLY A 188 -18.60 -8.98 0.45
CA GLY A 188 -18.42 -8.04 1.56
C GLY A 188 -17.17 -7.17 1.46
N GLY A 189 -16.45 -7.21 0.35
CA GLY A 189 -15.37 -6.29 0.04
C GLY A 189 -15.84 -4.87 -0.23
N ILE A 190 -14.90 -3.96 -0.47
CA ILE A 190 -15.16 -2.55 -0.73
C ILE A 190 -14.67 -2.15 -2.12
N GLN A 191 -15.41 -1.26 -2.80
CA GLN A 191 -14.94 -0.68 -4.06
C GLN A 191 -13.68 0.16 -3.84
N GLY A 192 -12.80 0.20 -4.86
CA GLY A 192 -11.54 0.95 -4.78
C GLY A 192 -10.40 0.21 -4.08
N ARG A 193 -10.63 -0.97 -3.46
CA ARG A 193 -9.55 -1.70 -2.76
C ARG A 193 -8.42 -2.15 -3.69
N VAL A 194 -8.76 -2.56 -4.91
CA VAL A 194 -7.78 -3.03 -5.91
C VAL A 194 -6.81 -1.91 -6.30
N GLU A 195 -7.33 -0.72 -6.54
CA GLU A 195 -6.54 0.45 -6.95
C GLU A 195 -5.87 1.19 -5.78
N ALA A 196 -6.29 0.92 -4.53
CA ALA A 196 -6.01 1.74 -3.35
C ALA A 196 -4.53 2.04 -3.12
N THR A 197 -3.65 1.06 -3.32
CA THR A 197 -2.21 1.27 -3.10
C THR A 197 -1.61 2.18 -4.17
N GLY A 198 -1.91 1.92 -5.45
CA GLY A 198 -1.45 2.78 -6.54
C GLY A 198 -2.06 4.19 -6.49
N ARG A 199 -3.33 4.30 -6.08
CA ARG A 199 -3.99 5.59 -5.83
C ARG A 199 -3.32 6.34 -4.66
N GLY A 200 -2.92 5.65 -3.61
CA GLY A 200 -2.15 6.22 -2.50
C GLY A 200 -0.80 6.77 -2.95
N VAL A 201 -0.10 6.08 -3.85
CA VAL A 201 1.16 6.57 -4.46
C VAL A 201 0.92 7.87 -5.23
N GLN A 202 -0.16 7.93 -6.03
CA GLN A 202 -0.55 9.16 -6.74
C GLN A 202 -0.82 10.31 -5.77
N TYR A 203 -1.65 10.10 -4.74
CA TYR A 203 -1.97 11.13 -3.76
C TYR A 203 -0.73 11.59 -2.97
N ALA A 204 0.19 10.69 -2.66
CA ALA A 204 1.45 11.04 -2.02
C ALA A 204 2.31 11.96 -2.90
N LEU A 205 2.39 11.70 -4.20
CA LEU A 205 3.08 12.58 -5.15
C LEU A 205 2.36 13.90 -5.32
N GLN A 206 1.04 13.90 -5.49
CA GLN A 206 0.25 15.13 -5.56
C GLN A 206 0.46 16.01 -4.34
N GLU A 207 0.51 15.43 -3.14
CA GLU A 207 0.72 16.18 -1.91
C GLU A 207 2.16 16.72 -1.83
N PHE A 208 3.18 15.93 -2.18
CA PHE A 208 4.56 16.40 -2.27
C PHE A 208 4.69 17.61 -3.23
N PHE A 209 4.06 17.55 -4.40
CA PHE A 209 4.09 18.61 -5.41
C PHE A 209 3.24 19.85 -5.05
N ARG A 210 2.43 19.79 -3.99
CA ARG A 210 1.74 20.98 -3.43
C ARG A 210 2.68 21.87 -2.61
N HIS A 211 3.85 21.38 -2.23
CA HIS A 211 4.79 22.08 -1.35
C HIS A 211 6.08 22.48 -2.10
N PRO A 212 6.21 23.73 -2.57
CA PRO A 212 7.38 24.18 -3.33
C PRO A 212 8.71 23.98 -2.60
N ASP A 213 8.73 24.14 -1.28
CA ASP A 213 9.93 23.96 -0.45
C ASP A 213 10.41 22.52 -0.43
N ASP A 214 9.47 21.56 -0.43
CA ASP A 214 9.80 20.13 -0.46
C ASP A 214 10.31 19.72 -1.85
N MET A 215 9.66 20.22 -2.91
CA MET A 215 10.14 20.05 -4.30
C MET A 215 11.55 20.61 -4.50
N ALA A 216 11.83 21.77 -3.94
CA ALA A 216 13.16 22.39 -4.05
C ALA A 216 14.26 21.52 -3.43
N LYS A 217 13.97 20.79 -2.34
CA LYS A 217 14.92 19.82 -1.75
C LYS A 217 15.27 18.67 -2.70
N ALA A 218 14.35 18.29 -3.59
CA ALA A 218 14.57 17.29 -4.64
C ALA A 218 15.11 17.91 -5.95
N GLY A 219 15.34 19.20 -6.00
CA GLY A 219 15.70 19.91 -7.26
C GLY A 219 14.56 19.95 -8.28
N LEU A 220 13.31 19.78 -7.82
CA LEU A 220 12.10 19.78 -8.66
C LEU A 220 11.37 21.12 -8.58
N SER A 221 10.56 21.41 -9.60
CA SER A 221 9.70 22.59 -9.66
C SER A 221 8.52 22.36 -10.59
N GLY A 222 7.49 23.20 -10.49
CA GLY A 222 6.28 23.12 -11.32
C GLY A 222 5.28 22.07 -10.84
N SER A 223 4.49 21.53 -11.75
CA SER A 223 3.48 20.48 -11.46
C SER A 223 3.98 19.09 -11.84
N LEU A 224 3.14 18.08 -11.62
CA LEU A 224 3.37 16.70 -12.10
C LEU A 224 3.31 16.60 -13.64
N ASP A 225 2.58 17.51 -14.30
CA ASP A 225 2.42 17.49 -15.74
C ASP A 225 3.78 17.56 -16.47
N GLY A 226 3.98 16.63 -17.39
CA GLY A 226 5.21 16.46 -18.17
C GLY A 226 6.39 15.83 -17.42
N LYS A 227 6.31 15.53 -16.11
CA LYS A 227 7.40 14.84 -15.38
C LYS A 227 7.59 13.43 -15.93
N ARG A 228 8.87 13.04 -16.11
CA ARG A 228 9.26 11.71 -16.56
C ARG A 228 9.25 10.74 -15.38
N VAL A 229 8.54 9.64 -15.57
CA VAL A 229 8.36 8.61 -14.54
C VAL A 229 8.89 7.27 -15.05
N ILE A 230 9.68 6.60 -14.23
CA ILE A 230 10.07 5.21 -14.45
C ILE A 230 9.39 4.34 -13.38
N VAL A 231 8.73 3.26 -13.81
CA VAL A 231 8.03 2.33 -12.91
C VAL A 231 8.67 0.96 -13.00
N GLN A 232 9.04 0.41 -11.85
CA GLN A 232 9.50 -0.98 -11.76
C GLN A 232 8.38 -1.87 -11.25
N GLY A 233 7.94 -2.78 -12.12
CA GLY A 233 6.83 -3.68 -11.87
C GLY A 233 5.48 -3.06 -12.23
N LEU A 234 4.82 -3.61 -13.26
CA LEU A 234 3.48 -3.22 -13.69
C LEU A 234 2.41 -4.19 -13.15
N GLY A 235 2.64 -4.68 -11.94
CA GLY A 235 1.64 -5.41 -11.14
C GLY A 235 0.53 -4.49 -10.67
N ASN A 236 -0.27 -4.95 -9.69
CA ASN A 236 -1.42 -4.18 -9.22
C ASN A 236 -1.07 -2.74 -8.80
N VAL A 237 0.01 -2.55 -8.04
CA VAL A 237 0.40 -1.23 -7.51
C VAL A 237 0.98 -0.34 -8.60
N GLY A 238 2.00 -0.84 -9.32
CA GLY A 238 2.68 -0.05 -10.34
C GLY A 238 1.78 0.31 -11.51
N TYR A 239 0.90 -0.62 -11.95
CA TYR A 239 -0.08 -0.34 -12.99
C TYR A 239 -1.02 0.83 -12.60
N HIS A 240 -1.65 0.77 -11.41
CA HIS A 240 -2.57 1.83 -11.01
C HIS A 240 -1.85 3.15 -10.77
N ALA A 241 -0.64 3.14 -10.17
CA ALA A 241 0.14 4.35 -9.99
C ALA A 241 0.51 4.99 -11.35
N ALA A 242 1.08 4.20 -12.27
CA ALA A 242 1.46 4.66 -13.60
C ALA A 242 0.25 5.20 -14.39
N LYS A 243 -0.87 4.47 -14.36
CA LYS A 243 -2.11 4.85 -15.04
C LYS A 243 -2.62 6.20 -14.55
N PHE A 244 -2.78 6.36 -13.24
CA PHE A 244 -3.35 7.58 -12.69
C PHE A 244 -2.43 8.78 -12.89
N LEU A 245 -1.13 8.61 -12.71
CA LEU A 245 -0.15 9.67 -12.96
C LEU A 245 -0.12 10.11 -14.43
N SER A 246 -0.26 9.17 -15.37
CA SER A 246 -0.29 9.54 -16.80
C SER A 246 -1.62 10.14 -17.24
N GLU A 247 -2.76 9.53 -16.84
CA GLU A 247 -4.08 9.94 -17.33
C GLU A 247 -4.65 11.15 -16.59
N GLU A 248 -4.39 11.29 -15.28
CA GLU A 248 -5.00 12.32 -14.44
C GLU A 248 -4.03 13.49 -14.14
N ASP A 249 -2.71 13.22 -14.03
CA ASP A 249 -1.71 14.21 -13.66
C ASP A 249 -0.79 14.63 -14.82
N GLY A 250 -0.92 14.02 -16.00
CA GLY A 250 -0.15 14.37 -17.20
C GLY A 250 1.34 13.97 -17.17
N CYS A 251 1.74 13.08 -16.26
CA CYS A 251 3.10 12.55 -16.22
C CYS A 251 3.41 11.72 -17.48
N LYS A 252 4.67 11.69 -17.89
CA LYS A 252 5.18 10.83 -18.96
C LYS A 252 5.83 9.60 -18.36
N VAL A 253 5.24 8.43 -18.55
CA VAL A 253 5.85 7.15 -18.17
C VAL A 253 6.86 6.78 -19.23
N VAL A 254 8.14 7.06 -18.99
CA VAL A 254 9.24 6.89 -19.96
C VAL A 254 9.95 5.54 -19.81
N GLY A 255 9.68 4.78 -18.74
CA GLY A 255 10.26 3.48 -18.54
C GLY A 255 9.36 2.57 -17.72
N ILE A 256 9.19 1.33 -18.17
CA ILE A 256 8.49 0.26 -17.46
C ILE A 256 9.42 -0.95 -17.38
N ILE A 257 9.73 -1.37 -16.16
CA ILE A 257 10.63 -2.49 -15.88
C ILE A 257 9.82 -3.69 -15.40
N GLU A 258 9.99 -4.82 -16.06
CA GLU A 258 9.40 -6.10 -15.69
C GLU A 258 10.49 -7.18 -15.55
N ARG A 259 10.11 -8.37 -15.10
CA ARG A 259 11.05 -9.48 -14.84
C ARG A 259 11.78 -9.99 -16.09
N ASP A 260 11.22 -9.80 -17.27
CA ASP A 260 11.75 -10.26 -18.56
C ASP A 260 12.46 -9.15 -19.35
N GLY A 261 12.59 -7.94 -18.78
CA GLY A 261 13.23 -6.80 -19.40
C GLY A 261 12.56 -5.49 -19.08
N ALA A 262 12.77 -4.47 -19.89
CA ALA A 262 12.12 -3.18 -19.77
C ALA A 262 11.72 -2.61 -21.13
N LEU A 263 10.76 -1.70 -21.12
CA LEU A 263 10.42 -0.82 -22.25
C LEU A 263 10.80 0.60 -21.89
N VAL A 264 11.37 1.33 -22.85
CA VAL A 264 11.76 2.74 -22.68
C VAL A 264 11.29 3.55 -23.89
N ASP A 265 10.64 4.68 -23.64
CA ASP A 265 10.24 5.67 -24.64
C ASP A 265 10.19 7.07 -24.02
N GLU A 266 11.04 8.00 -24.47
CA GLU A 266 11.05 9.40 -24.01
C GLU A 266 9.76 10.16 -24.37
N GLY A 267 9.01 9.71 -25.37
CA GLY A 267 7.72 10.25 -25.76
C GLY A 267 6.60 9.93 -24.77
N GLY A 268 6.77 8.86 -23.99
CA GLY A 268 5.80 8.30 -23.06
C GLY A 268 5.16 7.00 -23.56
N LEU A 269 5.12 6.01 -22.69
CA LEU A 269 4.58 4.66 -22.93
C LEU A 269 3.08 4.62 -22.63
N ASP A 270 2.32 3.90 -23.43
CA ASP A 270 0.91 3.58 -23.16
C ASP A 270 0.78 2.48 -22.10
N VAL A 271 0.54 2.93 -20.87
CA VAL A 271 0.45 2.05 -19.68
C VAL A 271 -0.66 1.01 -19.83
N GLU A 272 -1.81 1.40 -20.40
CA GLU A 272 -2.96 0.52 -20.55
C GLU A 272 -2.69 -0.58 -21.56
N ALA A 273 -2.15 -0.21 -22.73
CA ALA A 273 -1.77 -1.15 -23.78
C ALA A 273 -0.70 -2.14 -23.30
N ILE A 274 0.33 -1.66 -22.59
CA ILE A 274 1.40 -2.51 -22.04
C ILE A 274 0.85 -3.45 -20.97
N SER A 275 0.00 -2.96 -20.06
CA SER A 275 -0.64 -3.81 -19.04
C SER A 275 -1.49 -4.93 -19.68
N HIS A 276 -2.22 -4.61 -20.73
CA HIS A 276 -2.99 -5.60 -21.47
C HIS A 276 -2.09 -6.65 -22.14
N TRP A 277 -0.97 -6.19 -22.73
CA TRP A 277 0.04 -7.07 -23.32
C TRP A 277 0.64 -8.03 -22.29
N ILE A 278 1.07 -7.52 -21.13
CA ILE A 278 1.65 -8.33 -20.05
C ILE A 278 0.68 -9.42 -19.59
N ARG A 279 -0.62 -9.12 -19.46
CA ARG A 279 -1.63 -10.11 -19.05
C ARG A 279 -1.76 -11.28 -20.04
N SER A 280 -1.55 -11.03 -21.32
CA SER A 280 -1.69 -12.04 -22.36
C SER A 280 -0.39 -12.76 -22.70
N HIS A 281 0.79 -12.11 -22.49
CA HIS A 281 2.10 -12.64 -22.90
C HIS A 281 3.04 -12.93 -21.71
N GLY A 282 2.70 -12.45 -20.51
CA GLY A 282 3.44 -12.74 -19.29
C GLY A 282 4.67 -11.86 -19.05
N GLY A 283 4.95 -10.88 -19.90
CA GLY A 283 6.06 -9.92 -19.78
C GLY A 283 5.98 -8.84 -20.84
N VAL A 284 6.99 -7.98 -20.93
CA VAL A 284 7.05 -6.83 -21.86
C VAL A 284 7.72 -7.16 -23.19
N LYS A 285 8.42 -8.27 -23.29
CA LYS A 285 9.14 -8.68 -24.50
C LYS A 285 8.19 -8.85 -25.68
N GLY A 286 8.56 -8.22 -26.81
CA GLY A 286 7.78 -8.29 -28.04
C GLY A 286 6.63 -7.27 -28.15
N PHE A 287 6.45 -6.38 -27.17
CA PHE A 287 5.56 -5.25 -27.33
C PHE A 287 6.07 -4.33 -28.45
N ALA A 288 5.16 -3.80 -29.26
CA ALA A 288 5.52 -3.13 -30.52
C ALA A 288 6.09 -1.72 -30.32
N ASP A 289 5.61 -1.01 -29.29
CA ASP A 289 5.96 0.37 -29.05
C ASP A 289 7.02 0.51 -27.95
N GLY A 290 7.93 1.47 -28.13
CA GLY A 290 9.08 1.68 -27.25
C GLY A 290 10.26 0.77 -27.58
N THR A 291 11.38 1.05 -26.92
CA THR A 291 12.62 0.28 -27.07
C THR A 291 12.71 -0.79 -25.96
N TYR A 292 12.79 -2.05 -26.36
CA TYR A 292 12.98 -3.15 -25.44
C TYR A 292 14.45 -3.23 -24.93
N VAL A 293 14.61 -3.36 -23.62
CA VAL A 293 15.90 -3.51 -22.94
C VAL A 293 15.91 -4.85 -22.21
N GLU A 294 16.76 -5.80 -22.64
CA GLU A 294 16.78 -7.17 -22.09
C GLU A 294 17.18 -7.19 -20.61
N ASN A 295 18.20 -6.42 -20.21
CA ASN A 295 18.54 -6.22 -18.81
C ASN A 295 17.74 -5.05 -18.25
N GLY A 296 16.49 -5.28 -17.86
CA GLY A 296 15.61 -4.25 -17.36
C GLY A 296 16.12 -3.48 -16.15
N SER A 297 16.98 -4.10 -15.32
CA SER A 297 17.49 -3.46 -14.10
C SER A 297 18.35 -2.21 -14.37
N VAL A 298 18.98 -2.12 -15.54
CA VAL A 298 19.77 -0.92 -15.90
C VAL A 298 18.89 0.33 -16.10
N VAL A 299 17.61 0.15 -16.38
CA VAL A 299 16.67 1.25 -16.57
C VAL A 299 16.34 1.98 -15.26
N LEU A 300 16.59 1.36 -14.09
CA LEU A 300 16.54 2.05 -12.78
C LEU A 300 17.55 3.22 -12.69
N GLU A 301 18.61 3.18 -13.52
CA GLU A 301 19.70 4.15 -13.54
C GLU A 301 19.50 5.25 -14.60
N ASN A 302 18.41 5.17 -15.38
CA ASN A 302 18.10 6.17 -16.42
C ASN A 302 17.65 7.49 -15.80
N GLU A 303 17.76 8.55 -16.60
CA GLU A 303 17.31 9.87 -16.18
C GLU A 303 15.79 9.96 -16.11
N CYS A 304 15.28 10.35 -14.95
CA CYS A 304 13.87 10.65 -14.72
C CYS A 304 13.74 11.60 -13.53
N GLU A 305 12.63 12.28 -13.44
CA GLU A 305 12.29 13.08 -12.26
C GLU A 305 11.80 12.16 -11.14
N ILE A 306 11.00 11.13 -11.46
CA ILE A 306 10.35 10.27 -10.48
C ILE A 306 10.62 8.80 -10.79
N LEU A 307 11.12 8.05 -9.81
CA LEU A 307 11.30 6.60 -9.88
C LEU A 307 10.34 5.91 -8.90
N ILE A 308 9.57 4.95 -9.41
CA ILE A 308 8.55 4.19 -8.64
C ILE A 308 8.92 2.71 -8.61
N PRO A 309 9.70 2.24 -7.63
CA PRO A 309 9.90 0.81 -7.40
C PRO A 309 8.63 0.21 -6.78
N ALA A 310 7.92 -0.62 -7.56
CA ALA A 310 6.61 -1.19 -7.19
C ALA A 310 6.56 -2.72 -7.25
N ALA A 311 7.71 -3.40 -7.30
CA ALA A 311 7.76 -4.86 -7.43
C ALA A 311 8.42 -5.54 -6.23
N LEU A 312 9.72 -5.39 -6.04
CA LEU A 312 10.53 -6.19 -5.14
C LEU A 312 11.28 -5.32 -4.12
N GLU A 313 11.59 -5.93 -2.98
CA GLU A 313 12.50 -5.38 -1.98
C GLU A 313 13.96 -5.36 -2.48
N GLY A 314 14.75 -4.40 -1.97
CA GLY A 314 16.20 -4.32 -2.19
C GLY A 314 16.65 -4.09 -3.63
N VAL A 315 15.77 -3.62 -4.53
CA VAL A 315 16.13 -3.39 -5.95
C VAL A 315 17.09 -2.22 -6.13
N ILE A 316 17.07 -1.27 -5.21
CA ILE A 316 18.05 -0.18 -5.12
C ILE A 316 18.90 -0.47 -3.88
N ASN A 317 20.18 -0.79 -4.11
CA ASN A 317 21.10 -1.25 -3.10
C ASN A 317 22.51 -0.67 -3.32
N LEU A 318 23.47 -1.03 -2.50
CA LEU A 318 24.86 -0.51 -2.59
C LEU A 318 25.51 -0.71 -3.97
N SER A 319 25.03 -1.68 -4.76
CA SER A 319 25.63 -1.96 -6.07
C SER A 319 25.18 -1.02 -7.18
N ASN A 320 24.05 -0.32 -7.04
CA ASN A 320 23.49 0.55 -8.09
C ASN A 320 23.09 1.95 -7.63
N ALA A 321 22.98 2.22 -6.32
CA ALA A 321 22.53 3.50 -5.78
C ALA A 321 23.34 4.72 -6.31
N ASP A 322 24.63 4.57 -6.49
CA ASP A 322 25.48 5.65 -7.05
C ASP A 322 25.11 6.05 -8.46
N ARG A 323 24.55 5.12 -9.26
CA ARG A 323 24.18 5.34 -10.66
C ARG A 323 22.73 5.77 -10.87
N VAL A 324 21.86 5.61 -9.85
CA VAL A 324 20.47 6.11 -9.91
C VAL A 324 20.49 7.62 -10.05
N LYS A 325 19.75 8.13 -11.05
CA LYS A 325 19.70 9.55 -11.41
C LYS A 325 18.38 10.23 -11.06
N ALA A 326 17.41 9.47 -10.58
CA ALA A 326 16.10 9.99 -10.17
C ALA A 326 16.26 11.07 -9.08
N GLN A 327 15.54 12.17 -9.22
CA GLN A 327 15.50 13.25 -8.24
C GLN A 327 14.58 12.90 -7.05
N LEU A 328 13.52 12.17 -7.33
CA LEU A 328 12.54 11.72 -6.36
C LEU A 328 12.29 10.22 -6.52
N ILE A 329 12.38 9.47 -5.43
CA ILE A 329 11.98 8.06 -5.39
C ILE A 329 10.74 7.95 -4.51
N ILE A 330 9.70 7.27 -4.99
CA ILE A 330 8.54 6.92 -4.18
C ILE A 330 8.40 5.41 -4.06
N GLU A 331 8.52 4.91 -2.86
CA GLU A 331 8.58 3.48 -2.58
C GLU A 331 7.18 2.84 -2.57
N ALA A 332 6.76 2.36 -3.71
CA ALA A 332 5.47 1.69 -3.84
C ALA A 332 5.50 0.20 -3.37
N ALA A 333 6.66 -0.46 -3.46
CA ALA A 333 6.91 -1.76 -2.83
C ALA A 333 7.35 -1.59 -1.36
N ASN A 334 7.46 -2.67 -0.60
CA ASN A 334 8.03 -2.64 0.75
C ASN A 334 9.54 -2.76 0.68
N GLY A 335 10.28 -1.83 1.31
CA GLY A 335 11.72 -1.83 1.40
C GLY A 335 12.48 -1.94 0.06
N PRO A 336 12.09 -1.24 -1.01
CA PRO A 336 12.75 -1.35 -2.30
C PRO A 336 14.14 -0.70 -2.30
N VAL A 337 14.38 0.26 -1.40
CA VAL A 337 15.66 0.92 -1.18
C VAL A 337 16.27 0.39 0.12
N THR A 338 17.48 -0.19 0.04
CA THR A 338 18.19 -0.68 1.23
C THR A 338 18.71 0.47 2.09
N ALA A 339 19.02 0.19 3.36
CA ALA A 339 19.54 1.20 4.27
C ALA A 339 20.84 1.85 3.79
N GLY A 340 21.74 1.06 3.19
CA GLY A 340 22.98 1.57 2.62
C GLY A 340 22.75 2.43 1.38
N ALA A 341 21.82 2.04 0.52
CA ALA A 341 21.43 2.82 -0.66
C ALA A 341 20.74 4.15 -0.29
N ASP A 342 19.88 4.13 0.72
CA ASP A 342 19.21 5.33 1.25
C ASP A 342 20.22 6.42 1.63
N GLU A 343 21.31 6.04 2.30
CA GLU A 343 22.37 6.99 2.68
C GLU A 343 23.07 7.60 1.48
N ILE A 344 23.39 6.79 0.46
CA ILE A 344 24.03 7.26 -0.78
C ILE A 344 23.11 8.23 -1.52
N LEU A 345 21.85 7.85 -1.71
CA LEU A 345 20.85 8.64 -2.44
C LEU A 345 20.60 10.00 -1.76
N ARG A 346 20.48 10.02 -0.43
CA ARG A 346 20.31 11.27 0.33
C ARG A 346 21.51 12.20 0.19
N LYS A 347 22.74 11.66 0.24
CA LYS A 347 23.97 12.45 0.01
C LYS A 347 24.02 13.05 -1.39
N LYS A 348 23.36 12.45 -2.38
CA LYS A 348 23.21 12.97 -3.75
C LYS A 348 22.08 14.00 -3.90
N GLY A 349 21.30 14.24 -2.85
CA GLY A 349 20.14 15.16 -2.89
C GLY A 349 18.86 14.52 -3.43
N CYS A 350 18.82 13.19 -3.61
CA CYS A 350 17.60 12.49 -3.96
C CYS A 350 16.66 12.43 -2.74
N VAL A 351 15.41 12.85 -2.92
CA VAL A 351 14.37 12.71 -1.88
C VAL A 351 13.69 11.36 -2.03
N ILE A 352 13.45 10.69 -0.89
CA ILE A 352 12.76 9.41 -0.86
C ILE A 352 11.45 9.56 -0.08
N ILE A 353 10.33 9.35 -0.75
CA ILE A 353 9.02 9.19 -0.09
C ILE A 353 8.91 7.73 0.36
N PRO A 354 8.89 7.45 1.68
CA PRO A 354 9.08 6.11 2.20
C PRO A 354 7.85 5.20 1.99
N ASP A 355 8.10 3.91 1.91
CA ASP A 355 7.10 2.85 1.71
C ASP A 355 6.00 2.83 2.77
N MET A 356 6.35 3.08 4.04
CA MET A 356 5.38 3.10 5.12
C MET A 356 4.31 4.21 4.95
N TYR A 357 4.57 5.23 4.13
CA TYR A 357 3.62 6.24 3.71
C TYR A 357 3.07 5.95 2.31
N ALA A 358 3.94 5.83 1.30
CA ALA A 358 3.57 5.78 -0.11
C ALA A 358 2.58 4.65 -0.44
N ASN A 359 2.77 3.47 0.12
CA ASN A 359 1.91 2.30 -0.14
C ASN A 359 0.83 2.08 0.94
N ALA A 360 0.63 3.05 1.85
CA ALA A 360 -0.36 2.96 2.93
C ALA A 360 -1.83 3.01 2.45
N GLY A 361 -2.08 3.41 1.21
CA GLY A 361 -3.42 3.42 0.64
C GLY A 361 -4.14 2.07 0.77
N GLY A 362 -3.41 0.98 0.63
CA GLY A 362 -3.95 -0.37 0.79
C GLY A 362 -4.51 -0.65 2.19
N VAL A 363 -3.82 -0.27 3.25
CA VAL A 363 -4.29 -0.49 4.63
C VAL A 363 -5.40 0.49 4.99
N THR A 364 -5.34 1.73 4.50
CA THR A 364 -6.39 2.75 4.70
C THR A 364 -7.73 2.26 4.14
N VAL A 365 -7.77 1.78 2.90
CA VAL A 365 -9.01 1.25 2.31
C VAL A 365 -9.41 -0.08 2.95
N SER A 366 -8.46 -0.88 3.44
CA SER A 366 -8.77 -2.05 4.26
C SER A 366 -9.47 -1.68 5.58
N TYR A 367 -9.10 -0.56 6.19
CA TYR A 367 -9.81 -0.03 7.35
C TYR A 367 -11.26 0.33 7.01
N PHE A 368 -11.51 1.01 5.89
CA PHE A 368 -12.86 1.33 5.45
C PHE A 368 -13.70 0.06 5.18
N GLU A 369 -13.09 -0.99 4.59
CA GLU A 369 -13.77 -2.28 4.41
C GLU A 369 -14.15 -2.93 5.74
N TRP A 370 -13.24 -2.92 6.72
CA TRP A 370 -13.47 -3.46 8.04
C TRP A 370 -14.62 -2.72 8.75
N VAL A 371 -14.59 -1.38 8.79
CA VAL A 371 -15.67 -0.55 9.35
C VAL A 371 -17.00 -0.81 8.66
N LYS A 372 -17.02 -0.87 7.32
CA LYS A 372 -18.21 -1.22 6.54
C LYS A 372 -18.81 -2.57 6.97
N ASN A 373 -17.97 -3.58 7.20
CA ASN A 373 -18.43 -4.90 7.61
C ASN A 373 -18.92 -4.92 9.06
N LEU A 374 -18.33 -4.15 9.96
CA LEU A 374 -18.79 -4.00 11.35
C LEU A 374 -20.10 -3.20 11.45
N SER A 375 -20.22 -2.15 10.66
CA SER A 375 -21.43 -1.30 10.68
C SER A 375 -22.64 -1.96 10.04
N HIS A 376 -22.47 -3.02 9.25
CA HIS A 376 -23.51 -3.69 8.46
C HIS A 376 -24.24 -2.76 7.47
N ILE A 377 -23.70 -1.58 7.18
CA ILE A 377 -24.26 -0.55 6.31
C ILE A 377 -23.35 -0.34 5.10
N ARG A 378 -23.94 -0.15 3.93
CA ARG A 378 -23.21 0.26 2.71
C ARG A 378 -22.88 1.75 2.78
N PHE A 379 -21.62 2.11 2.57
CA PHE A 379 -21.19 3.51 2.53
C PHE A 379 -21.98 4.31 1.49
N GLY A 380 -22.40 5.51 1.91
CA GLY A 380 -23.11 6.47 1.08
C GLY A 380 -24.57 6.15 0.74
N ARG A 381 -25.03 4.91 0.93
CA ARG A 381 -26.37 4.51 0.46
C ARG A 381 -27.53 5.29 1.10
N MET A 382 -27.44 5.61 2.38
CA MET A 382 -28.49 6.34 3.10
C MET A 382 -28.42 7.85 2.82
N GLN A 383 -27.23 8.40 2.62
CA GLN A 383 -26.99 9.83 2.41
C GLN A 383 -27.20 10.25 0.95
N ARG A 384 -26.81 9.38 0.01
CA ARG A 384 -26.80 9.64 -1.42
C ARG A 384 -28.13 10.23 -1.93
N ARG A 385 -29.24 9.60 -1.59
CA ARG A 385 -30.56 10.06 -2.07
C ARG A 385 -30.98 11.40 -1.46
N GLN A 386 -30.55 11.66 -0.24
CA GLN A 386 -30.79 12.96 0.41
C GLN A 386 -29.93 14.05 -0.25
N GLU A 387 -28.69 13.76 -0.59
CA GLU A 387 -27.80 14.66 -1.32
C GLU A 387 -28.35 14.93 -2.73
N GLU A 388 -28.72 13.89 -3.46
CA GLU A 388 -29.37 14.01 -4.78
C GLU A 388 -30.63 14.92 -4.73
N SER A 389 -31.47 14.76 -3.71
CA SER A 389 -32.63 15.57 -3.52
C SER A 389 -32.32 17.05 -3.22
N ARG A 390 -31.27 17.29 -2.38
CA ARG A 390 -30.81 18.67 -2.08
C ARG A 390 -30.25 19.35 -3.32
N HIS A 391 -29.40 18.62 -4.08
CA HIS A 391 -28.84 19.12 -5.32
C HIS A 391 -29.91 19.43 -6.35
N GLN A 392 -30.94 18.56 -6.46
CA GLN A 392 -32.08 18.80 -7.35
C GLN A 392 -32.85 20.06 -6.98
N LEU A 393 -33.12 20.28 -5.68
CA LEU A 393 -33.78 21.49 -5.19
C LEU A 393 -32.96 22.74 -5.56
N LEU A 394 -31.65 22.74 -5.35
CA LEU A 394 -30.79 23.85 -5.70
C LEU A 394 -30.78 24.12 -7.21
N VAL A 395 -30.66 23.09 -8.04
CA VAL A 395 -30.68 23.23 -9.51
C VAL A 395 -32.03 23.82 -9.97
N ASN A 396 -33.14 23.29 -9.45
CA ASN A 396 -34.46 23.78 -9.79
C ASN A 396 -34.63 25.26 -9.41
N GLU A 397 -34.13 25.66 -8.24
CA GLU A 397 -34.24 27.05 -7.78
C GLU A 397 -33.36 28.00 -8.61
N LEU A 398 -32.11 27.59 -8.95
CA LEU A 398 -31.28 28.38 -9.84
C LEU A 398 -31.89 28.57 -11.22
N GLU A 399 -32.50 27.54 -11.81
CA GLU A 399 -33.16 27.62 -13.11
C GLU A 399 -34.43 28.50 -13.03
N ARG A 400 -35.17 28.43 -11.91
CA ARG A 400 -36.31 29.33 -11.64
C ARG A 400 -35.86 30.79 -11.58
N LEU A 401 -34.82 31.08 -10.79
CA LEU A 401 -34.30 32.45 -10.67
C LEU A 401 -33.79 33.00 -11.99
N SER A 402 -33.11 32.16 -12.81
CA SER A 402 -32.66 32.54 -14.15
C SER A 402 -33.85 32.94 -15.07
N LYS A 403 -34.95 32.18 -14.98
CA LYS A 403 -36.16 32.46 -15.74
C LYS A 403 -36.83 33.73 -15.26
N ASP A 404 -36.96 33.92 -13.94
CA ASP A 404 -37.58 35.10 -13.34
C ASP A 404 -36.75 36.39 -13.65
N ALA A 405 -35.44 36.27 -13.74
CA ALA A 405 -34.52 37.35 -14.14
C ALA A 405 -34.54 37.64 -15.66
N GLY A 406 -35.31 36.91 -16.46
CA GLY A 406 -35.38 37.09 -17.93
C GLY A 406 -34.13 36.59 -18.69
N VAL A 407 -33.18 35.91 -18.04
CA VAL A 407 -31.97 35.42 -18.66
C VAL A 407 -32.17 34.06 -19.34
N GLY A 408 -32.97 33.20 -18.77
CA GLY A 408 -33.44 31.94 -19.35
C GLY A 408 -32.33 30.87 -19.58
N TRP A 409 -31.16 30.98 -18.90
CA TRP A 409 -30.12 29.96 -19.03
C TRP A 409 -30.51 28.65 -18.34
N GLN A 410 -30.00 27.57 -18.85
CA GLN A 410 -30.13 26.24 -18.25
C GLN A 410 -28.74 25.60 -18.07
N LEU A 411 -28.60 24.88 -17.00
CA LEU A 411 -27.38 24.09 -16.81
C LEU A 411 -27.26 22.97 -17.87
N SER A 412 -26.08 22.79 -18.41
CA SER A 412 -25.85 21.73 -19.39
C SER A 412 -26.21 20.36 -18.83
N LYS A 413 -26.69 19.45 -19.68
CA LYS A 413 -27.07 18.09 -19.28
C LYS A 413 -25.90 17.38 -18.58
N GLY A 414 -24.68 17.47 -19.13
CA GLY A 414 -23.50 16.83 -18.55
C GLY A 414 -23.16 17.35 -17.15
N PHE A 415 -23.33 18.66 -16.91
CA PHE A 415 -23.16 19.23 -15.57
C PHE A 415 -24.26 18.72 -14.62
N LYS A 416 -25.54 18.73 -15.03
CA LYS A 416 -26.63 18.22 -14.22
C LYS A 416 -26.42 16.75 -13.83
N ASP A 417 -26.12 15.89 -14.80
CA ASP A 417 -25.91 14.47 -14.57
C ASP A 417 -24.78 14.21 -13.57
N LYS A 418 -23.70 15.01 -13.65
CA LYS A 418 -22.56 14.92 -12.71
C LYS A 418 -22.89 15.52 -11.34
N TYR A 419 -23.52 16.69 -11.29
CA TYR A 419 -23.81 17.42 -10.04
C TYR A 419 -24.94 16.79 -9.24
N LEU A 420 -25.99 16.29 -9.90
CA LEU A 420 -27.14 15.67 -9.26
C LEU A 420 -26.85 14.28 -8.70
N ARG A 421 -25.78 13.63 -9.18
CA ARG A 421 -25.38 12.32 -8.69
C ARG A 421 -24.68 12.47 -7.33
N GLY A 422 -25.28 11.91 -6.28
CA GLY A 422 -24.63 11.80 -4.98
C GLY A 422 -23.46 10.81 -5.02
N ALA A 423 -22.52 10.99 -4.09
CA ALA A 423 -21.31 10.15 -4.02
C ALA A 423 -21.65 8.66 -3.82
N GLY A 424 -21.05 7.81 -4.64
CA GLY A 424 -21.09 6.36 -4.47
C GLY A 424 -20.00 5.87 -3.52
N GLU A 425 -19.94 4.55 -3.30
CA GLU A 425 -18.95 3.95 -2.41
C GLU A 425 -17.50 4.25 -2.88
N LEU A 426 -17.25 4.18 -4.19
CA LEU A 426 -15.92 4.43 -4.75
C LEU A 426 -15.46 5.87 -4.53
N GLU A 427 -16.33 6.85 -4.79
CA GLU A 427 -16.01 8.27 -4.62
C GLU A 427 -15.74 8.60 -3.13
N LEU A 428 -16.50 8.02 -2.20
CA LEU A 428 -16.29 8.19 -0.76
C LEU A 428 -14.97 7.55 -0.31
N VAL A 429 -14.65 6.37 -0.82
CA VAL A 429 -13.39 5.67 -0.52
C VAL A 429 -12.18 6.48 -1.03
N ARG A 430 -12.24 7.00 -2.26
CA ARG A 430 -11.18 7.85 -2.82
C ARG A 430 -11.00 9.14 -2.02
N SER A 431 -12.09 9.80 -1.66
CA SER A 431 -12.06 11.02 -0.85
C SER A 431 -11.46 10.77 0.54
N GLY A 432 -11.89 9.70 1.24
CA GLY A 432 -11.33 9.36 2.55
C GLY A 432 -9.87 8.91 2.46
N LEU A 433 -9.47 8.24 1.37
CA LEU A 433 -8.08 7.89 1.13
C LEU A 433 -7.22 9.13 0.89
N GLU A 434 -7.68 10.08 0.05
CA GLU A 434 -6.96 11.33 -0.20
C GLU A 434 -6.74 12.12 1.10
N ASP A 435 -7.80 12.28 1.90
CA ASP A 435 -7.73 12.98 3.18
C ASP A 435 -6.72 12.35 4.14
N THR A 436 -6.75 11.02 4.26
CA THR A 436 -5.79 10.27 5.10
C THR A 436 -4.34 10.46 4.61
N MET A 437 -4.10 10.37 3.29
CA MET A 437 -2.76 10.54 2.74
C MET A 437 -2.24 11.96 2.95
N ARG A 438 -3.09 12.98 2.79
CA ARG A 438 -2.74 14.38 3.05
C ARG A 438 -2.39 14.64 4.51
N ALA A 439 -3.24 14.15 5.43
CA ALA A 439 -2.99 14.32 6.87
C ALA A 439 -1.68 13.64 7.31
N ALA A 440 -1.39 12.44 6.81
CA ALA A 440 -0.15 11.75 7.10
C ALA A 440 1.07 12.47 6.53
N TYR A 441 0.99 12.99 5.29
CA TYR A 441 2.07 13.80 4.71
C TYR A 441 2.33 15.04 5.53
N GLN A 442 1.29 15.77 5.91
CA GLN A 442 1.41 16.98 6.70
C GLN A 442 2.13 16.73 8.04
N ALA A 443 1.77 15.66 8.74
CA ALA A 443 2.45 15.27 9.99
C ALA A 443 3.94 14.94 9.78
N MET A 444 4.27 14.21 8.71
CA MET A 444 5.67 13.95 8.35
C MET A 444 6.42 15.23 7.98
N ARG A 445 5.78 16.10 7.21
CA ARG A 445 6.36 17.34 6.72
C ARG A 445 6.66 18.30 7.87
N GLU A 446 5.74 18.51 8.80
CA GLU A 446 5.95 19.31 10.01
C GLU A 446 7.15 18.78 10.80
N THR A 447 7.20 17.47 11.07
CA THR A 447 8.34 16.85 11.75
C THR A 447 9.66 17.04 10.99
N TRP A 448 9.65 16.95 9.65
CA TRP A 448 10.84 17.14 8.81
C TRP A 448 11.36 18.57 8.80
N HIS A 449 10.47 19.56 8.88
CA HIS A 449 10.83 20.98 8.82
C HIS A 449 11.12 21.59 10.18
N ASP A 450 10.44 21.15 11.24
CA ASP A 450 10.54 21.73 12.59
C ASP A 450 11.75 21.19 13.37
N HIS A 451 12.32 20.05 12.93
CA HIS A 451 13.44 19.39 13.58
C HIS A 451 14.68 19.35 12.69
N PRO A 452 15.67 20.25 12.89
CA PRO A 452 16.86 20.32 12.04
C PRO A 452 17.70 19.04 11.96
N GLU A 453 17.61 18.19 12.98
CA GLU A 453 18.25 16.87 13.04
C GLU A 453 17.59 15.82 12.13
N ILE A 454 16.35 16.04 11.71
CA ILE A 454 15.61 15.15 10.81
C ILE A 454 15.82 15.61 9.37
N THR A 455 16.66 14.89 8.64
CA THR A 455 17.10 15.30 7.30
C THR A 455 16.32 14.66 6.15
N ASP A 456 15.41 13.72 6.45
CA ASP A 456 14.67 12.95 5.44
C ASP A 456 13.26 12.54 5.91
N LEU A 457 12.38 12.31 4.93
CA LEU A 457 10.99 11.92 5.15
C LEU A 457 10.84 10.54 5.81
N ARG A 458 11.76 9.61 5.58
CA ARG A 458 11.72 8.28 6.20
C ARG A 458 11.92 8.38 7.70
N THR A 459 12.95 9.10 8.15
CA THR A 459 13.20 9.34 9.58
C THR A 459 12.00 10.04 10.22
N SER A 460 11.46 11.06 9.56
CA SER A 460 10.26 11.77 9.99
C SER A 460 9.06 10.83 10.15
N ALA A 461 8.81 9.97 9.16
CA ALA A 461 7.72 8.99 9.20
C ALA A 461 7.82 8.04 10.42
N TYR A 462 9.04 7.56 10.72
CA TYR A 462 9.27 6.73 11.90
C TYR A 462 9.08 7.52 13.21
N VAL A 463 9.58 8.77 13.30
CA VAL A 463 9.41 9.63 14.48
C VAL A 463 7.93 9.85 14.78
N VAL A 464 7.13 10.23 13.76
CA VAL A 464 5.67 10.40 13.90
C VAL A 464 5.01 9.10 14.35
N SER A 465 5.37 7.97 13.75
CA SER A 465 4.77 6.67 14.06
C SER A 465 5.10 6.22 15.47
N ILE A 466 6.37 6.29 15.88
CA ILE A 466 6.84 5.88 17.21
C ILE A 466 6.19 6.76 18.29
N GLY A 467 6.10 8.08 18.07
CA GLY A 467 5.45 9.00 19.00
C GLY A 467 3.97 8.68 19.21
N ARG A 468 3.25 8.32 18.15
CA ARG A 468 1.83 7.89 18.25
C ARG A 468 1.66 6.55 18.98
N ILE A 469 2.57 5.60 18.74
CA ILE A 469 2.59 4.31 19.44
C ILE A 469 2.91 4.51 20.92
N GLU A 470 3.90 5.35 21.23
CA GLU A 470 4.25 5.74 22.60
C GLU A 470 3.06 6.35 23.34
N ALA A 471 2.39 7.33 22.72
CA ALA A 471 1.20 7.96 23.31
C ALA A 471 0.10 6.94 23.62
N SER A 472 -0.10 5.94 22.74
CA SER A 472 -1.05 4.86 22.97
C SER A 472 -0.65 3.97 24.15
N TYR A 473 0.62 3.60 24.26
CA TYR A 473 1.12 2.82 25.41
C TYR A 473 1.03 3.59 26.72
N ARG A 474 1.40 4.87 26.73
CA ARG A 474 1.23 5.74 27.93
C ARG A 474 -0.24 5.82 28.37
N ALA A 475 -1.18 5.95 27.44
CA ALA A 475 -2.60 5.97 27.75
C ALA A 475 -3.09 4.66 28.39
N LYS A 476 -2.41 3.55 28.14
CA LYS A 476 -2.67 2.23 28.76
C LYS A 476 -1.93 2.00 30.06
N GLY A 477 -1.10 2.95 30.51
CA GLY A 477 -0.35 2.87 31.78
C GLY A 477 1.01 2.19 31.68
N LEU A 478 1.59 2.14 30.48
CA LEU A 478 2.94 1.64 30.23
C LEU A 478 3.94 2.79 30.11
#